data_ef54399e1a62e03977003d75cd7b62cb
#
_entry.id   ef54399e1a62e03977003d75cd7b62cb
#
_cell.length_a   1.000
_cell.length_b   1.000
_cell.length_c   1.000
_cell.angle_alpha   90.00
_cell.angle_beta   90.00
_cell.angle_gamma   90.00
#
_symmetry.space_group_name_H-M   'P 1'
#
loop_
_entity.id
_entity.type
_entity.pdbx_description
1 polymer ?
#
loop_
_entity_poly.entity_id
_entity_poly.type
_entity_poly.pdbx_seq_one_letter_code
_entity_poly.pdbx_strand_id
1 'polypeptide(L)'
;MRDNQKIKIGFFGTPEFSLTFLKHIFEEKFNISFVVSQPPAKSGRGKKKHKSAVQNWAEKKGIKTFTPETTNERLFKKEILSQKVDFIVVVAYGNMIPEDIICLPKFYSINIHASLLPRWRGAAPVHRAIMSGDTETGVSIMKVEKKLDSGPVFSKCSIKIGENDSTELIFKQIITKGKPLLTETINKIIEGKYELE
;
A
#
# COMPACT_ATOMS: atom_id res chain seq x y z
N MET A 1 8.81 -22.75 8.96
CA MET A 1 8.38 -21.34 8.84
C MET A 1 9.46 -20.57 8.10
N ARG A 2 9.09 -19.75 7.13
CA ARG A 2 10.05 -18.92 6.39
C ARG A 2 10.55 -17.79 7.30
N ASP A 3 11.83 -17.44 7.14
CA ASP A 3 12.42 -16.30 7.87
C ASP A 3 12.10 -14.99 7.15
N ASN A 4 10.94 -14.40 7.49
CA ASN A 4 10.48 -13.12 6.91
C ASN A 4 11.46 -11.97 7.18
N GLN A 5 12.34 -12.09 8.19
CA GLN A 5 13.33 -11.05 8.52
C GLN A 5 14.37 -10.84 7.40
N LYS A 6 14.54 -11.85 6.52
CA LYS A 6 15.42 -11.73 5.35
C LYS A 6 14.81 -10.95 4.20
N ILE A 7 13.48 -10.80 4.18
CA ILE A 7 12.77 -10.09 3.11
C ILE A 7 12.69 -8.60 3.45
N LYS A 8 13.31 -7.79 2.62
CA LYS A 8 13.40 -6.33 2.78
C LYS A 8 12.27 -5.63 2.03
N ILE A 9 11.52 -4.80 2.74
CA ILE A 9 10.36 -4.09 2.20
C ILE A 9 10.57 -2.58 2.32
N GLY A 10 10.42 -1.85 1.21
CA GLY A 10 10.13 -0.42 1.21
C GLY A 10 8.62 -0.20 1.25
N PHE A 11 8.12 0.73 2.04
CA PHE A 11 6.69 1.00 2.17
C PHE A 11 6.34 2.42 1.77
N PHE A 12 5.30 2.58 0.95
CA PHE A 12 4.73 3.87 0.55
C PHE A 12 3.28 3.97 1.01
N GLY A 13 2.96 4.94 1.84
CA GLY A 13 1.60 5.11 2.34
C GLY A 13 1.41 6.34 3.20
N THR A 14 0.17 6.81 3.37
CA THR A 14 -0.10 8.06 4.08
C THR A 14 -1.21 7.94 5.14
N PRO A 15 -2.46 7.55 4.83
CA PRO A 15 -3.57 7.58 5.78
C PRO A 15 -3.54 6.42 6.80
N GLU A 16 -4.48 6.45 7.74
CA GLU A 16 -4.67 5.41 8.74
C GLU A 16 -4.87 4.01 8.12
N PHE A 17 -5.59 3.96 7.00
CA PHE A 17 -5.75 2.74 6.21
C PHE A 17 -4.40 2.11 5.85
N SER A 18 -3.45 2.92 5.36
CA SER A 18 -2.08 2.46 5.03
C SER A 18 -1.33 1.97 6.26
N LEU A 19 -1.49 2.66 7.39
CA LEU A 19 -0.84 2.29 8.64
C LEU A 19 -1.25 0.89 9.10
N THR A 20 -2.48 0.45 8.83
CA THR A 20 -2.94 -0.89 9.23
C THR A 20 -2.14 -1.99 8.53
N PHE A 21 -1.78 -1.79 7.25
CA PHE A 21 -0.95 -2.72 6.48
C PHE A 21 0.53 -2.63 6.87
N LEU A 22 1.04 -1.43 7.12
CA LEU A 22 2.42 -1.26 7.62
C LEU A 22 2.64 -1.99 8.95
N LYS A 23 1.69 -1.86 9.89
CA LYS A 23 1.71 -2.59 11.16
C LYS A 23 1.68 -4.11 10.92
N HIS A 24 0.84 -4.59 10.04
CA HIS A 24 0.75 -6.00 9.69
C HIS A 24 2.10 -6.54 9.15
N ILE A 25 2.73 -5.84 8.19
CA ILE A 25 4.06 -6.20 7.67
C ILE A 25 5.09 -6.30 8.80
N PHE A 26 5.05 -5.36 9.75
CA PHE A 26 5.92 -5.36 10.92
C PHE A 26 5.63 -6.53 11.87
N GLU A 27 4.37 -6.83 12.15
CA GLU A 27 3.92 -7.95 13.00
C GLU A 27 4.31 -9.31 12.40
N GLU A 28 4.23 -9.44 11.07
CA GLU A 28 4.68 -10.61 10.30
C GLU A 28 6.23 -10.73 10.23
N LYS A 29 6.96 -9.83 10.91
CA LYS A 29 8.43 -9.84 11.02
C LYS A 29 9.18 -9.60 9.71
N PHE A 30 8.56 -9.00 8.70
CA PHE A 30 9.31 -8.52 7.53
C PHE A 30 10.26 -7.38 7.91
N ASN A 31 11.39 -7.29 7.22
CA ASN A 31 12.37 -6.22 7.43
C ASN A 31 11.94 -4.96 6.67
N ILE A 32 11.39 -3.98 7.39
CA ILE A 32 11.00 -2.69 6.79
C ILE A 32 12.25 -1.81 6.69
N SER A 33 12.80 -1.69 5.49
CA SER A 33 14.04 -0.94 5.23
C SER A 33 13.82 0.57 5.28
N PHE A 34 12.66 1.04 4.78
CA PHE A 34 12.27 2.44 4.83
C PHE A 34 10.74 2.60 4.64
N VAL A 35 10.27 3.76 5.05
CA VAL A 35 8.89 4.19 4.86
C VAL A 35 8.87 5.55 4.14
N VAL A 36 7.97 5.71 3.19
CA VAL A 36 7.71 6.98 2.49
C VAL A 36 6.26 7.39 2.73
N SER A 37 6.07 8.60 3.17
CA SER A 37 4.74 9.19 3.37
C SER A 37 4.67 10.58 2.75
N GLN A 38 3.47 11.09 2.53
CA GLN A 38 3.33 12.51 2.15
C GLN A 38 3.86 13.41 3.27
N PRO A 39 4.36 14.61 2.93
CA PRO A 39 4.82 15.58 3.91
C PRO A 39 3.68 16.02 4.85
N PRO A 40 4.03 16.54 6.04
CA PRO A 40 3.04 17.03 7.00
C PRO A 40 2.12 18.07 6.37
N ALA A 41 0.81 17.82 6.42
CA ALA A 41 -0.21 18.68 5.83
C ALA A 41 -0.97 19.47 6.91
N LYS A 42 -1.47 20.65 6.52
CA LYS A 42 -2.33 21.46 7.39
C LYS A 42 -3.69 20.76 7.52
N SER A 43 -4.09 20.45 8.76
CA SER A 43 -5.40 19.83 9.03
C SER A 43 -6.03 20.36 10.32
N GLY A 44 -7.34 20.19 10.46
CA GLY A 44 -8.11 20.55 11.65
C GLY A 44 -8.30 22.06 11.85
N ARG A 45 -8.98 22.41 12.96
CA ARG A 45 -9.17 23.79 13.40
C ARG A 45 -7.82 24.40 13.81
N GLY A 46 -7.42 25.50 13.18
CA GLY A 46 -6.13 26.17 13.43
C GLY A 46 -5.01 25.83 12.44
N LYS A 47 -5.27 25.02 11.40
CA LYS A 47 -4.35 24.74 10.26
C LYS A 47 -2.90 24.41 10.67
N LYS A 48 -2.69 23.74 11.82
CA LYS A 48 -1.37 23.24 12.20
C LYS A 48 -0.95 22.11 11.28
N LYS A 49 0.35 22.05 10.94
CA LYS A 49 0.91 20.94 10.18
C LYS A 49 0.94 19.67 11.05
N HIS A 50 0.34 18.60 10.59
CA HIS A 50 0.33 17.30 11.24
C HIS A 50 1.02 16.25 10.37
N LYS A 51 1.87 15.45 11.00
CA LYS A 51 2.47 14.27 10.39
C LYS A 51 1.38 13.24 10.07
N SER A 52 1.55 12.48 9.01
CA SER A 52 0.66 11.36 8.70
C SER A 52 0.68 10.27 9.79
N ALA A 53 -0.36 9.43 9.83
CA ALA A 53 -0.41 8.28 10.72
C ALA A 53 0.78 7.34 10.50
N VAL A 54 1.12 7.10 9.24
CA VAL A 54 2.26 6.28 8.82
C VAL A 54 3.58 6.86 9.30
N GLN A 55 3.83 8.17 9.06
CA GLN A 55 5.05 8.85 9.49
C GLN A 55 5.23 8.78 11.01
N ASN A 56 4.19 9.15 11.77
CA ASN A 56 4.24 9.15 13.23
C ASN A 56 4.60 7.77 13.81
N TRP A 57 4.00 6.72 13.25
CA TRP A 57 4.24 5.36 13.73
C TRP A 57 5.63 4.86 13.34
N ALA A 58 6.06 5.06 12.09
CA ALA A 58 7.35 4.62 11.60
C ALA A 58 8.51 5.26 12.37
N GLU A 59 8.45 6.58 12.62
CA GLU A 59 9.45 7.30 13.40
C GLU A 59 9.51 6.77 14.85
N LYS A 60 8.36 6.51 15.50
CA LYS A 60 8.32 5.90 16.85
C LYS A 60 8.94 4.50 16.90
N LYS A 61 8.95 3.77 15.79
CA LYS A 61 9.59 2.46 15.67
C LYS A 61 11.06 2.54 15.24
N GLY A 62 11.62 3.74 15.05
CA GLY A 62 12.99 3.93 14.58
C GLY A 62 13.22 3.53 13.13
N ILE A 63 12.14 3.42 12.33
CA ILE A 63 12.24 3.07 10.92
C ILE A 63 12.58 4.31 10.11
N LYS A 64 13.57 4.21 9.20
CA LYS A 64 13.96 5.30 8.30
C LYS A 64 12.75 5.80 7.52
N THR A 65 12.40 7.07 7.68
CA THR A 65 11.18 7.66 7.12
C THR A 65 11.51 8.87 6.25
N PHE A 66 10.89 8.91 5.07
CA PHE A 66 11.00 10.00 4.10
C PHE A 66 9.63 10.66 3.88
N THR A 67 9.64 11.98 3.74
CA THR A 67 8.44 12.77 3.44
C THR A 67 8.73 13.81 2.37
N PRO A 68 9.08 13.38 1.15
CA PRO A 68 9.45 14.29 0.06
C PRO A 68 8.24 15.13 -0.37
N GLU A 69 8.45 16.40 -0.69
CA GLU A 69 7.41 17.25 -1.30
C GLU A 69 7.04 16.72 -2.70
N THR A 70 8.02 16.18 -3.40
CA THR A 70 7.81 15.43 -4.65
C THR A 70 8.74 14.22 -4.71
N THR A 71 8.23 13.10 -5.24
CA THR A 71 9.01 11.87 -5.45
C THR A 71 10.14 12.02 -6.49
N ASN A 72 10.21 13.15 -7.19
CA ASN A 72 11.30 13.51 -8.10
C ASN A 72 12.46 14.30 -7.45
N GLU A 73 12.38 14.60 -6.15
CA GLU A 73 13.49 15.26 -5.45
C GLU A 73 14.79 14.47 -5.57
N ARG A 74 15.85 15.16 -6.01
CA ARG A 74 17.15 14.53 -6.33
C ARG A 74 17.75 13.76 -5.14
N LEU A 75 17.73 14.34 -3.95
CA LEU A 75 18.31 13.71 -2.76
C LEU A 75 17.49 12.50 -2.32
N PHE A 76 16.16 12.62 -2.31
CA PHE A 76 15.26 11.52 -2.03
C PHE A 76 15.47 10.36 -2.99
N LYS A 77 15.47 10.62 -4.31
CA LYS A 77 15.70 9.58 -5.32
C LYS A 77 17.04 8.89 -5.13
N LYS A 78 18.12 9.65 -4.91
CA LYS A 78 19.46 9.10 -4.67
C LYS A 78 19.45 8.15 -3.47
N GLU A 79 18.80 8.53 -2.37
CA GLU A 79 18.73 7.70 -1.18
C GLU A 79 17.86 6.45 -1.38
N ILE A 80 16.70 6.58 -2.01
CA ILE A 80 15.81 5.44 -2.27
C ILE A 80 16.47 4.44 -3.23
N LEU A 81 17.06 4.91 -4.32
CA LEU A 81 17.71 4.05 -5.33
C LEU A 81 18.95 3.33 -4.78
N SER A 82 19.55 3.82 -3.70
CA SER A 82 20.63 3.11 -2.99
C SER A 82 20.14 1.96 -2.11
N GLN A 83 18.84 1.87 -1.84
CA GLN A 83 18.27 0.81 -1.01
C GLN A 83 18.17 -0.50 -1.81
N LYS A 84 18.57 -1.60 -1.17
CA LYS A 84 18.37 -2.95 -1.73
C LYS A 84 17.14 -3.55 -1.06
N VAL A 85 16.01 -3.53 -1.74
CA VAL A 85 14.75 -4.08 -1.25
C VAL A 85 14.25 -5.21 -2.15
N ASP A 86 13.53 -6.14 -1.57
CA ASP A 86 12.91 -7.26 -2.27
C ASP A 86 11.54 -6.87 -2.83
N PHE A 87 10.80 -6.05 -2.09
CA PHE A 87 9.51 -5.49 -2.48
C PHE A 87 9.41 -4.00 -2.15
N ILE A 88 8.60 -3.29 -2.92
CA ILE A 88 7.98 -2.04 -2.50
C ILE A 88 6.48 -2.31 -2.36
N VAL A 89 5.92 -2.00 -1.18
CA VAL A 89 4.49 -2.11 -0.90
C VAL A 89 3.88 -0.72 -0.88
N VAL A 90 2.91 -0.48 -1.73
CA VAL A 90 2.21 0.80 -1.87
C VAL A 90 0.78 0.65 -1.35
N VAL A 91 0.35 1.56 -0.46
CA VAL A 91 -1.01 1.59 0.07
C VAL A 91 -1.46 3.04 0.20
N ALA A 92 -2.35 3.49 -0.65
CA ALA A 92 -2.91 4.86 -0.60
C ALA A 92 -1.85 5.94 -0.33
N TYR A 93 -0.78 5.95 -1.10
CA TYR A 93 0.30 6.93 -0.95
C TYR A 93 -0.12 8.33 -1.41
N GLY A 94 -0.87 8.41 -2.51
CA GLY A 94 -1.48 9.64 -3.01
C GLY A 94 -0.63 10.47 -3.97
N ASN A 95 0.63 10.10 -4.22
CA ASN A 95 1.49 10.72 -5.24
C ASN A 95 1.96 9.68 -6.26
N MET A 96 2.28 10.14 -7.46
CA MET A 96 2.89 9.28 -8.48
C MET A 96 4.30 8.87 -8.04
N ILE A 97 4.65 7.60 -8.26
CA ILE A 97 5.97 7.05 -7.97
C ILE A 97 6.73 6.96 -9.30
N PRO A 98 7.93 7.54 -9.42
CA PRO A 98 8.75 7.44 -10.63
C PRO A 98 9.09 5.99 -11.01
N GLU A 99 9.20 5.74 -12.29
CA GLU A 99 9.39 4.41 -12.86
C GLU A 99 10.69 3.72 -12.36
N ASP A 100 11.76 4.49 -12.18
CA ASP A 100 13.01 4.00 -11.62
C ASP A 100 12.88 3.52 -10.16
N ILE A 101 11.97 4.13 -9.38
CA ILE A 101 11.63 3.64 -8.02
C ILE A 101 10.71 2.43 -8.10
N ILE A 102 9.73 2.43 -9.02
CA ILE A 102 8.82 1.28 -9.22
C ILE A 102 9.62 0.02 -9.59
N CYS A 103 10.66 0.16 -10.41
CA CYS A 103 11.50 -0.95 -10.88
C CYS A 103 12.66 -1.30 -9.92
N LEU A 104 12.81 -0.61 -8.79
CA LEU A 104 13.90 -0.81 -7.85
C LEU A 104 13.92 -2.20 -7.17
N PRO A 105 12.77 -2.75 -6.70
CA PRO A 105 12.80 -3.96 -5.91
C PRO A 105 13.21 -5.18 -6.73
N LYS A 106 13.84 -6.15 -6.05
CA LYS A 106 14.26 -7.43 -6.65
C LYS A 106 13.10 -8.19 -7.28
N PHE A 107 11.94 -8.20 -6.62
CA PHE A 107 10.74 -8.84 -7.14
C PHE A 107 9.81 -7.81 -7.79
N TYR A 108 8.96 -7.16 -6.99
CA TYR A 108 7.96 -6.23 -7.54
C TYR A 108 7.66 -5.07 -6.58
N SER A 109 7.24 -3.95 -7.18
CA SER A 109 6.40 -2.98 -6.49
C SER A 109 4.95 -3.44 -6.60
N ILE A 110 4.28 -3.63 -5.45
CA ILE A 110 2.90 -4.10 -5.37
C ILE A 110 2.02 -3.08 -4.67
N ASN A 111 0.78 -2.94 -5.13
CA ASN A 111 -0.20 -2.02 -4.55
C ASN A 111 -1.39 -2.80 -3.98
N ILE A 112 -1.84 -2.38 -2.79
CA ILE A 112 -3.09 -2.85 -2.21
C ILE A 112 -4.19 -1.88 -2.62
N HIS A 113 -5.05 -2.34 -3.53
CA HIS A 113 -6.15 -1.55 -4.05
C HIS A 113 -7.49 -2.02 -3.47
N ALA A 114 -8.29 -1.09 -2.97
CA ALA A 114 -9.54 -1.38 -2.25
C ALA A 114 -10.73 -1.59 -3.20
N SER A 115 -10.56 -2.39 -4.25
CA SER A 115 -11.62 -2.86 -5.14
C SER A 115 -11.27 -4.19 -5.80
N LEU A 116 -12.23 -4.80 -6.48
CA LEU A 116 -12.00 -5.90 -7.42
C LEU A 116 -11.62 -5.32 -8.79
N LEU A 117 -10.31 -5.17 -9.04
CA LEU A 117 -9.82 -4.70 -10.33
C LEU A 117 -10.28 -5.63 -11.48
N PRO A 118 -10.58 -5.08 -12.66
CA PRO A 118 -10.32 -3.71 -13.14
C PRO A 118 -11.38 -2.66 -12.74
N ARG A 119 -12.42 -3.05 -11.99
CA ARG A 119 -13.46 -2.11 -11.56
C ARG A 119 -12.92 -1.13 -10.51
N TRP A 120 -13.31 0.12 -10.61
CA TRP A 120 -12.97 1.21 -9.67
C TRP A 120 -11.46 1.49 -9.56
N ARG A 121 -10.74 1.48 -10.68
CA ARG A 121 -9.39 2.05 -10.75
C ARG A 121 -9.40 3.50 -10.26
N GLY A 122 -8.30 3.96 -9.68
CA GLY A 122 -8.11 5.33 -9.19
C GLY A 122 -8.64 5.56 -7.78
N ALA A 123 -9.02 6.81 -7.49
CA ALA A 123 -9.34 7.27 -6.14
C ALA A 123 -10.70 6.79 -5.62
N ALA A 124 -10.79 6.63 -4.29
CA ALA A 124 -12.01 6.35 -3.54
C ALA A 124 -12.83 5.14 -4.02
N PRO A 125 -12.22 3.97 -4.33
CA PRO A 125 -12.92 2.84 -4.92
C PRO A 125 -14.10 2.33 -4.08
N VAL A 126 -13.97 2.28 -2.75
CA VAL A 126 -15.03 1.81 -1.83
C VAL A 126 -16.25 2.75 -1.87
N HIS A 127 -16.01 4.06 -1.81
CA HIS A 127 -17.10 5.04 -1.90
C HIS A 127 -17.83 4.92 -3.22
N ARG A 128 -17.09 4.76 -4.31
CA ARG A 128 -17.67 4.63 -5.65
C ARG A 128 -18.48 3.35 -5.80
N ALA A 129 -18.03 2.23 -5.25
CA ALA A 129 -18.76 0.97 -5.26
C ALA A 129 -20.11 1.11 -4.52
N ILE A 130 -20.11 1.67 -3.30
CA ILE A 130 -21.33 1.89 -2.52
C ILE A 130 -22.29 2.87 -3.24
N MET A 131 -21.78 4.01 -3.72
CA MET A 131 -22.60 5.01 -4.41
C MET A 131 -23.22 4.49 -5.73
N SER A 132 -22.60 3.50 -6.36
CA SER A 132 -23.09 2.87 -7.59
C SER A 132 -24.04 1.71 -7.32
N GLY A 133 -24.33 1.39 -6.05
CA GLY A 133 -25.19 0.26 -5.71
C GLY A 133 -24.58 -1.10 -6.01
N ASP A 134 -23.24 -1.20 -6.04
CA ASP A 134 -22.58 -2.49 -6.22
C ASP A 134 -22.92 -3.41 -5.04
N THR A 135 -23.24 -4.66 -5.34
CA THR A 135 -23.49 -5.70 -4.31
C THR A 135 -22.20 -6.39 -3.85
N GLU A 136 -21.09 -6.08 -4.51
CA GLU A 136 -19.78 -6.67 -4.25
C GLU A 136 -18.66 -5.67 -4.48
N THR A 137 -17.63 -5.72 -3.65
CA THR A 137 -16.35 -5.06 -3.83
C THR A 137 -15.23 -6.00 -3.36
N GLY A 138 -14.05 -5.49 -3.05
CA GLY A 138 -12.99 -6.34 -2.52
C GLY A 138 -11.67 -5.63 -2.35
N VAL A 139 -10.62 -6.45 -2.31
CA VAL A 139 -9.23 -6.00 -2.29
C VAL A 139 -8.46 -6.75 -3.36
N SER A 140 -7.64 -6.03 -4.11
CA SER A 140 -6.72 -6.58 -5.11
C SER A 140 -5.27 -6.25 -4.73
N ILE A 141 -4.39 -7.24 -4.83
CA ILE A 141 -2.94 -7.05 -4.78
C ILE A 141 -2.45 -7.06 -6.22
N MET A 142 -1.94 -5.92 -6.69
CA MET A 142 -1.55 -5.75 -8.07
C MET A 142 -0.10 -5.28 -8.20
N LYS A 143 0.53 -5.54 -9.34
CA LYS A 143 1.81 -4.95 -9.71
C LYS A 143 1.62 -3.46 -9.98
N VAL A 144 2.52 -2.63 -9.43
CA VAL A 144 2.54 -1.20 -9.74
C VAL A 144 3.14 -0.98 -11.11
N GLU A 145 2.48 -0.19 -11.93
CA GLU A 145 2.95 0.26 -13.24
C GLU A 145 2.82 1.78 -13.38
N LYS A 146 3.42 2.33 -14.43
CA LYS A 146 3.40 3.77 -14.70
C LYS A 146 2.00 4.36 -14.84
N LYS A 147 1.09 3.60 -15.45
CA LYS A 147 -0.33 3.98 -15.56
C LYS A 147 -1.06 3.58 -14.28
N LEU A 148 -1.83 4.49 -13.73
CA LEU A 148 -2.54 4.31 -12.46
C LEU A 148 -3.46 3.08 -12.48
N ASP A 149 -3.27 2.19 -11.51
CA ASP A 149 -4.05 0.99 -11.23
C ASP A 149 -4.36 0.12 -12.47
N SER A 150 -3.39 0.03 -13.40
CA SER A 150 -3.53 -0.72 -14.65
C SER A 150 -2.67 -1.98 -14.73
N GLY A 151 -1.79 -2.18 -13.77
CA GLY A 151 -0.92 -3.35 -13.74
C GLY A 151 -1.68 -4.65 -13.49
N PRO A 152 -1.08 -5.78 -13.83
CA PRO A 152 -1.67 -7.10 -13.61
C PRO A 152 -1.87 -7.39 -12.12
N VAL A 153 -2.89 -8.21 -11.82
CA VAL A 153 -3.31 -8.56 -10.46
C VAL A 153 -2.73 -9.92 -10.09
N PHE A 154 -2.05 -9.98 -8.94
CA PHE A 154 -1.54 -11.22 -8.36
C PHE A 154 -2.60 -12.00 -7.61
N SER A 155 -3.49 -11.30 -6.92
CA SER A 155 -4.55 -11.93 -6.12
C SER A 155 -5.66 -10.93 -5.78
N LYS A 156 -6.86 -11.46 -5.61
CA LYS A 156 -8.04 -10.69 -5.17
C LYS A 156 -8.84 -11.46 -4.14
N CYS A 157 -9.58 -10.72 -3.31
CA CYS A 157 -10.55 -11.27 -2.38
C CYS A 157 -11.82 -10.44 -2.41
N SER A 158 -12.95 -11.10 -2.67
CA SER A 158 -14.26 -10.49 -2.73
C SER A 158 -14.87 -10.23 -1.35
N ILE A 159 -15.66 -9.17 -1.29
CA ILE A 159 -16.41 -8.70 -0.11
C ILE A 159 -17.81 -8.32 -0.57
N LYS A 160 -18.84 -8.93 0.00
CA LYS A 160 -20.23 -8.54 -0.25
C LYS A 160 -20.53 -7.18 0.38
N ILE A 161 -21.33 -6.38 -0.31
CA ILE A 161 -21.88 -5.12 0.20
C ILE A 161 -23.36 -5.35 0.47
N GLY A 162 -23.75 -5.24 1.74
CA GLY A 162 -25.15 -5.27 2.17
C GLY A 162 -25.81 -3.89 1.99
N GLU A 163 -27.14 -3.87 1.92
CA GLU A 163 -27.93 -2.63 1.70
C GLU A 163 -27.65 -1.52 2.72
N ASN A 164 -27.31 -1.87 3.95
CA ASN A 164 -27.06 -0.92 5.03
C ASN A 164 -25.56 -0.82 5.42
N ASP A 165 -24.66 -1.37 4.62
CA ASP A 165 -23.25 -1.34 4.93
C ASP A 165 -22.67 0.06 4.75
N SER A 166 -22.01 0.54 5.80
CA SER A 166 -21.27 1.79 5.73
C SER A 166 -19.90 1.61 5.07
N THR A 167 -19.37 2.69 4.50
CA THR A 167 -18.01 2.73 3.99
C THR A 167 -16.99 2.25 5.03
N GLU A 168 -17.19 2.62 6.29
CA GLU A 168 -16.30 2.22 7.40
C GLU A 168 -16.31 0.70 7.59
N LEU A 169 -17.48 0.07 7.54
CA LEU A 169 -17.62 -1.39 7.67
C LEU A 169 -16.90 -2.11 6.51
N ILE A 170 -17.08 -1.63 5.28
CA ILE A 170 -16.39 -2.19 4.11
C ILE A 170 -14.88 -2.02 4.23
N PHE A 171 -14.35 -0.86 4.67
CA PHE A 171 -12.92 -0.70 4.92
C PHE A 171 -12.40 -1.66 5.99
N LYS A 172 -13.14 -1.91 7.08
CA LYS A 172 -12.77 -2.91 8.10
C LYS A 172 -12.67 -4.32 7.50
N GLN A 173 -13.60 -4.70 6.63
CA GLN A 173 -13.57 -6.01 5.95
C GLN A 173 -12.38 -6.10 4.98
N ILE A 174 -12.10 -5.03 4.21
CA ILE A 174 -10.94 -4.95 3.31
C ILE A 174 -9.63 -5.14 4.09
N ILE A 175 -9.49 -4.46 5.23
CA ILE A 175 -8.30 -4.60 6.08
C ILE A 175 -8.18 -6.05 6.60
N THR A 176 -9.26 -6.62 7.09
CA THR A 176 -9.28 -7.98 7.67
C THR A 176 -8.88 -9.04 6.64
N LYS A 177 -9.40 -8.93 5.41
CA LYS A 177 -9.10 -9.88 4.33
C LYS A 177 -7.81 -9.54 3.58
N GLY A 178 -7.49 -8.26 3.44
CA GLY A 178 -6.33 -7.79 2.69
C GLY A 178 -4.99 -8.07 3.38
N LYS A 179 -4.95 -8.04 4.72
CA LYS A 179 -3.73 -8.35 5.47
C LYS A 179 -3.19 -9.76 5.19
N PRO A 180 -3.94 -10.85 5.41
CA PRO A 180 -3.47 -12.19 5.09
C PRO A 180 -3.23 -12.38 3.59
N LEU A 181 -4.07 -11.78 2.73
CA LEU A 181 -3.89 -11.82 1.28
C LEU A 181 -2.54 -11.23 0.85
N LEU A 182 -2.11 -10.10 1.47
CA LEU A 182 -0.80 -9.50 1.21
C LEU A 182 0.35 -10.46 1.55
N THR A 183 0.34 -11.03 2.75
CA THR A 183 1.38 -11.96 3.20
C THR A 183 1.43 -13.20 2.31
N GLU A 184 0.29 -13.78 1.97
CA GLU A 184 0.18 -14.92 1.06
C GLU A 184 0.71 -14.58 -0.33
N THR A 185 0.37 -13.42 -0.87
CA THR A 185 0.83 -12.96 -2.18
C THR A 185 2.35 -12.77 -2.21
N ILE A 186 2.93 -12.11 -1.20
CA ILE A 186 4.39 -11.97 -1.09
C ILE A 186 5.06 -13.35 -1.08
N ASN A 187 4.53 -14.30 -0.31
CA ASN A 187 5.09 -15.66 -0.24
C ASN A 187 4.99 -16.40 -1.57
N LYS A 188 3.85 -16.32 -2.27
CA LYS A 188 3.66 -16.91 -3.60
C LYS A 188 4.64 -16.34 -4.63
N ILE A 189 4.87 -15.02 -4.60
CA ILE A 189 5.82 -14.35 -5.49
C ILE A 189 7.25 -14.87 -5.25
N ILE A 190 7.68 -14.96 -3.99
CA ILE A 190 9.01 -15.46 -3.63
C ILE A 190 9.20 -16.92 -4.06
N GLU A 191 8.14 -17.72 -4.03
CA GLU A 191 8.16 -19.12 -4.46
C GLU A 191 8.04 -19.32 -5.96
N GLY A 192 7.78 -18.26 -6.72
CA GLY A 192 7.47 -18.37 -8.16
C GLY A 192 6.13 -19.07 -8.44
N LYS A 193 5.22 -19.15 -7.44
CA LYS A 193 3.92 -19.81 -7.52
C LYS A 193 2.78 -18.78 -7.62
N TYR A 194 2.82 -17.95 -8.62
CA TYR A 194 1.80 -16.92 -8.88
C TYR A 194 1.44 -16.86 -10.35
N GLU A 195 0.23 -16.44 -10.63
CA GLU A 195 -0.25 -16.10 -11.96
C GLU A 195 -0.61 -14.61 -11.96
N LEU A 196 -0.57 -13.99 -13.13
CA LEU A 196 -0.93 -12.60 -13.33
C LEU A 196 -2.19 -12.55 -14.20
N GLU A 197 -3.24 -11.88 -13.68
CA GLU A 197 -4.49 -11.63 -14.41
C GLU A 197 -4.50 -10.25 -15.05
#